data_4fc2fcd6ee6425c8d9b610c67a1b247a
#
_entry.id   4fc2fcd6ee6425c8d9b610c67a1b247a
#
_cell.length_a   1.000
_cell.length_b   1.000
_cell.length_c   1.000
_cell.angle_alpha   90.00
_cell.angle_beta   90.00
_cell.angle_gamma   90.00
#
_symmetry.space_group_name_H-M   'P 1'
#
loop_
_entity.id
_entity.type
_entity.pdbx_description
1 polymer ?
#
loop_
_entity_poly.entity_id
_entity_poly.type
_entity_poly.pdbx_seq_one_letter_code
_entity_poly.pdbx_strand_id
1 'polypeptide(L)'
;MEVAVKAKTVIKQNIRPIILFLGLTLFNLFFLCWNYSSRSLPLNQTFVFMVLISFLIEFFSCFLIFKKKKKKWAIEKIFLILGLIIGIAYVFVLPVGRAPDEESHFFRAYELSNGHLVSDVTAEGSIGSLESSDIEIIREFKENNVTYSELLGYSNLYPNEEDQSFVTTSAYSYNIFSYPPQVVGIWTGRTLHLPLIAT
;
A
#
# COMPACT_ATOMS: atom_id res chain seq x y z
N MET A 1 -38.41 -10.43 36.43
CA MET A 1 -38.66 -9.55 35.29
C MET A 1 -37.43 -8.65 34.98
N GLU A 2 -36.76 -8.10 35.98
CA GLU A 2 -35.60 -7.21 35.85
C GLU A 2 -34.37 -7.87 35.19
N VAL A 3 -34.06 -9.13 35.55
CA VAL A 3 -32.93 -9.88 34.97
C VAL A 3 -33.11 -10.13 33.47
N ALA A 4 -34.34 -10.41 33.00
CA ALA A 4 -34.63 -10.63 31.60
C ALA A 4 -34.51 -9.32 30.76
N VAL A 5 -34.90 -8.18 31.35
CA VAL A 5 -34.75 -6.86 30.71
C VAL A 5 -33.27 -6.49 30.60
N LYS A 6 -32.49 -6.72 31.65
CA LYS A 6 -31.05 -6.45 31.66
C LYS A 6 -30.29 -7.31 30.64
N ALA A 7 -30.64 -8.61 30.55
CA ALA A 7 -30.07 -9.52 29.55
C ALA A 7 -30.42 -9.08 28.11
N LYS A 8 -31.65 -8.69 27.85
CA LYS A 8 -32.11 -8.19 26.53
C LYS A 8 -31.38 -6.90 26.12
N THR A 9 -31.11 -6.01 27.05
CA THR A 9 -30.39 -4.77 26.82
C THR A 9 -28.91 -5.02 26.52
N VAL A 10 -28.27 -5.95 27.25
CA VAL A 10 -26.85 -6.36 27.03
C VAL A 10 -26.70 -7.04 25.68
N ILE A 11 -27.62 -7.91 25.29
CA ILE A 11 -27.61 -8.58 23.99
C ILE A 11 -27.79 -7.53 22.87
N LYS A 12 -28.75 -6.61 22.99
CA LYS A 12 -29.01 -5.57 21.99
C LYS A 12 -27.83 -4.61 21.81
N GLN A 13 -27.08 -4.31 22.88
CA GLN A 13 -25.89 -3.46 22.83
C GLN A 13 -24.69 -4.14 22.17
N ASN A 14 -24.57 -5.46 22.30
CA ASN A 14 -23.43 -6.23 21.77
C ASN A 14 -23.68 -6.79 20.37
N ILE A 15 -24.96 -6.93 19.94
CA ILE A 15 -25.29 -7.51 18.64
C ILE A 15 -24.93 -6.60 17.46
N ARG A 16 -25.08 -5.27 17.62
CA ARG A 16 -24.79 -4.29 16.55
C ARG A 16 -23.37 -4.38 16.00
N PRO A 17 -22.31 -4.36 16.85
CA PRO A 17 -20.95 -4.47 16.35
C PRO A 17 -20.62 -5.87 15.80
N ILE A 18 -21.29 -6.93 16.28
CA ILE A 18 -21.15 -8.27 15.69
C ILE A 18 -21.76 -8.28 14.28
N ILE A 19 -22.93 -7.70 14.09
CA ILE A 19 -23.56 -7.56 12.76
C ILE A 19 -22.68 -6.72 11.85
N LEU A 20 -22.11 -5.62 12.34
CA LEU A 20 -21.19 -4.77 11.57
C LEU A 20 -19.94 -5.56 11.15
N PHE A 21 -19.33 -6.28 12.08
CA PHE A 21 -18.16 -7.12 11.80
C PHE A 21 -18.47 -8.16 10.73
N LEU A 22 -19.55 -8.93 10.91
CA LEU A 22 -19.96 -9.94 9.93
C LEU A 22 -20.27 -9.33 8.56
N GLY A 23 -20.94 -8.16 8.53
CA GLY A 23 -21.24 -7.44 7.28
C GLY A 23 -19.97 -7.00 6.55
N LEU A 24 -19.00 -6.44 7.27
CA LEU A 24 -17.70 -6.03 6.72
C LEU A 24 -16.92 -7.25 6.20
N THR A 25 -16.88 -8.34 6.97
CA THR A 25 -16.18 -9.58 6.58
C THR A 25 -16.78 -10.17 5.31
N LEU A 26 -18.11 -10.23 5.21
CA LEU A 26 -18.77 -10.72 4.00
C LEU A 26 -18.52 -9.80 2.79
N PHE A 27 -18.60 -8.49 2.98
CA PHE A 27 -18.29 -7.52 1.92
C PHE A 27 -16.84 -7.66 1.43
N ASN A 28 -15.91 -7.80 2.34
CA ASN A 28 -14.48 -7.92 2.03
C ASN A 28 -14.17 -9.24 1.31
N LEU A 29 -14.74 -10.35 1.77
CA LEU A 29 -14.64 -11.65 1.08
C LEU A 29 -15.22 -11.56 -0.34
N PHE A 30 -16.39 -10.96 -0.50
CA PHE A 30 -16.99 -10.75 -1.81
C PHE A 30 -16.07 -9.93 -2.71
N PHE A 31 -15.52 -8.82 -2.19
CA PHE A 31 -14.62 -7.94 -2.96
C PHE A 31 -13.32 -8.64 -3.36
N LEU A 32 -12.72 -9.41 -2.46
CA LEU A 32 -11.51 -10.21 -2.75
C LEU A 32 -11.80 -11.28 -3.81
N CYS A 33 -12.88 -12.04 -3.65
CA CYS A 33 -13.29 -13.05 -4.64
C CYS A 33 -13.57 -12.42 -6.01
N TRP A 34 -14.28 -11.28 -6.04
CA TRP A 34 -14.54 -10.53 -7.26
C TRP A 34 -13.24 -10.09 -7.95
N ASN A 35 -12.30 -9.53 -7.18
CA ASN A 35 -11.03 -9.02 -7.72
C ASN A 35 -10.18 -10.16 -8.30
N TYR A 36 -10.09 -11.30 -7.58
CA TYR A 36 -9.36 -12.48 -8.08
C TYR A 36 -10.03 -13.10 -9.31
N SER A 37 -11.35 -13.20 -9.32
CA SER A 37 -12.11 -13.73 -10.45
C SER A 37 -12.00 -12.82 -11.67
N SER A 38 -12.13 -11.51 -11.52
CA SER A 38 -12.05 -10.55 -12.63
C SER A 38 -10.68 -10.50 -13.29
N ARG A 39 -9.62 -10.89 -12.57
CA ARG A 39 -8.23 -10.95 -13.05
C ARG A 39 -7.78 -12.36 -13.41
N SER A 40 -8.67 -13.35 -13.36
CA SER A 40 -8.36 -14.77 -13.58
C SER A 40 -7.20 -15.28 -12.71
N LEU A 41 -7.05 -14.73 -11.50
CA LEU A 41 -6.00 -15.12 -10.58
C LEU A 41 -6.36 -16.44 -9.86
N PRO A 42 -5.39 -17.35 -9.64
CA PRO A 42 -5.64 -18.60 -8.95
C PRO A 42 -5.92 -18.36 -7.46
N LEU A 43 -6.86 -19.13 -6.89
CA LEU A 43 -7.12 -19.16 -5.46
C LEU A 43 -6.03 -19.96 -4.74
N ASN A 44 -4.85 -19.37 -4.61
CA ASN A 44 -3.66 -19.98 -4.05
C ASN A 44 -3.41 -19.54 -2.59
N GLN A 45 -2.23 -19.89 -2.06
CA GLN A 45 -1.81 -19.51 -0.71
C GLN A 45 -1.83 -17.99 -0.49
N THR A 46 -1.53 -17.20 -1.51
CA THR A 46 -1.57 -15.73 -1.45
C THR A 46 -2.98 -15.23 -1.20
N PHE A 47 -3.99 -15.80 -1.88
CA PHE A 47 -5.39 -15.47 -1.64
C PHE A 47 -5.79 -15.75 -0.18
N VAL A 48 -5.43 -16.93 0.35
CA VAL A 48 -5.71 -17.31 1.75
C VAL A 48 -5.05 -16.33 2.71
N PHE A 49 -3.80 -15.95 2.44
CA PHE A 49 -3.06 -14.97 3.24
C PHE A 49 -3.74 -13.59 3.24
N MET A 50 -4.21 -13.12 2.08
CA MET A 50 -4.97 -11.86 1.95
C MET A 50 -6.28 -11.89 2.75
N VAL A 51 -7.02 -12.99 2.69
CA VAL A 51 -8.24 -13.19 3.47
C VAL A 51 -7.95 -13.14 4.97
N LEU A 52 -6.88 -13.82 5.42
CA LEU A 52 -6.50 -13.83 6.84
C LEU A 52 -6.08 -12.45 7.33
N ILE A 53 -5.26 -11.72 6.57
CA ILE A 53 -4.84 -10.35 6.92
C ILE A 53 -6.05 -9.43 7.02
N SER A 54 -6.93 -9.43 6.02
CA SER A 54 -8.11 -8.55 6.05
C SER A 54 -9.04 -8.90 7.21
N PHE A 55 -9.24 -10.18 7.52
CA PHE A 55 -9.99 -10.61 8.70
C PHE A 55 -9.37 -10.12 10.02
N LEU A 56 -8.04 -10.20 10.17
CA LEU A 56 -7.34 -9.69 11.35
C LEU A 56 -7.50 -8.18 11.49
N ILE A 57 -7.39 -7.42 10.40
CA ILE A 57 -7.58 -5.96 10.39
C ILE A 57 -9.00 -5.60 10.83
N GLU A 58 -10.00 -6.28 10.29
CA GLU A 58 -11.40 -6.07 10.66
C GLU A 58 -11.66 -6.41 12.13
N PHE A 59 -11.12 -7.54 12.60
CA PHE A 59 -11.24 -7.96 13.98
C PHE A 59 -10.64 -6.93 14.95
N PHE A 60 -9.40 -6.49 14.69
CA PHE A 60 -8.76 -5.45 15.50
C PHE A 60 -9.50 -4.12 15.45
N SER A 61 -10.00 -3.74 14.30
CA SER A 61 -10.79 -2.52 14.11
C SER A 61 -12.06 -2.56 14.95
N CYS A 62 -12.81 -3.63 14.86
CA CYS A 62 -14.02 -3.83 15.67
C CYS A 62 -13.70 -3.88 17.16
N PHE A 63 -12.64 -4.58 17.56
CA PHE A 63 -12.18 -4.65 18.94
C PHE A 63 -11.83 -3.27 19.52
N LEU A 64 -11.14 -2.41 18.76
CA LEU A 64 -10.83 -1.04 19.17
C LEU A 64 -12.09 -0.19 19.34
N ILE A 65 -13.04 -0.31 18.41
CA ILE A 65 -14.34 0.38 18.51
C ILE A 65 -15.10 -0.08 19.77
N PHE A 66 -15.03 -1.38 20.09
CA PHE A 66 -15.62 -1.91 21.33
C PHE A 66 -14.96 -1.36 22.59
N LYS A 67 -13.62 -1.33 22.62
CA LYS A 67 -12.88 -0.75 23.76
C LYS A 67 -13.18 0.72 23.98
N LYS A 68 -13.45 1.49 22.92
CA LYS A 68 -13.84 2.89 22.99
C LYS A 68 -15.05 3.09 23.90
N LYS A 69 -16.10 2.25 23.77
CA LYS A 69 -17.32 2.34 24.60
C LYS A 69 -17.03 2.25 26.09
N LYS A 70 -15.97 1.51 26.49
CA LYS A 70 -15.60 1.31 27.90
C LYS A 70 -14.61 2.36 28.43
N LYS A 71 -13.73 2.94 27.60
CA LYS A 71 -12.59 3.77 28.04
C LYS A 71 -12.60 5.22 27.55
N LYS A 72 -13.66 5.72 26.90
CA LYS A 72 -13.74 7.11 26.38
C LYS A 72 -12.49 7.53 25.58
N TRP A 73 -11.99 6.66 24.71
CA TRP A 73 -10.88 7.03 23.83
C TRP A 73 -11.29 8.16 22.88
N ALA A 74 -10.42 9.13 22.70
CA ALA A 74 -10.60 10.17 21.70
C ALA A 74 -10.69 9.55 20.31
N ILE A 75 -11.56 10.08 19.47
CA ILE A 75 -11.81 9.53 18.11
C ILE A 75 -10.54 9.59 17.26
N GLU A 76 -9.72 10.61 17.49
CA GLU A 76 -8.45 10.85 16.79
C GLU A 76 -7.45 9.70 17.02
N LYS A 77 -7.38 9.19 18.27
CA LYS A 77 -6.52 8.03 18.59
C LYS A 77 -6.97 6.77 17.88
N ILE A 78 -8.28 6.57 17.77
CA ILE A 78 -8.82 5.40 17.04
C ILE A 78 -8.51 5.53 15.56
N PHE A 79 -8.75 6.71 14.99
CA PHE A 79 -8.44 6.98 13.59
C PHE A 79 -6.95 6.77 13.29
N LEU A 80 -6.05 7.27 14.14
CA LEU A 80 -4.62 7.08 13.99
C LEU A 80 -4.22 5.60 14.02
N ILE A 81 -4.72 4.83 14.98
CA ILE A 81 -4.38 3.41 15.11
C ILE A 81 -4.94 2.61 13.92
N LEU A 82 -6.19 2.87 13.52
CA LEU A 82 -6.79 2.20 12.37
C LEU A 82 -6.08 2.59 11.06
N GLY A 83 -5.78 3.87 10.88
CA GLY A 83 -5.04 4.35 9.72
C GLY A 83 -3.65 3.74 9.62
N LEU A 84 -2.95 3.59 10.75
CA LEU A 84 -1.65 2.93 10.79
C LEU A 84 -1.75 1.44 10.44
N ILE A 85 -2.72 0.71 11.03
CA ILE A 85 -2.92 -0.72 10.74
C ILE A 85 -3.28 -0.94 9.28
N ILE A 86 -4.23 -0.16 8.75
CA ILE A 86 -4.66 -0.26 7.35
C ILE A 86 -3.53 0.17 6.41
N GLY A 87 -2.80 1.23 6.74
CA GLY A 87 -1.67 1.70 5.94
C GLY A 87 -0.55 0.66 5.85
N ILE A 88 -0.16 0.06 6.96
CA ILE A 88 0.83 -1.04 6.98
C ILE A 88 0.31 -2.23 6.16
N ALA A 89 -0.94 -2.63 6.37
CA ALA A 89 -1.52 -3.74 5.61
C ALA A 89 -1.55 -3.46 4.11
N TYR A 90 -1.85 -2.22 3.71
CA TYR A 90 -1.87 -1.81 2.31
C TYR A 90 -0.50 -1.98 1.64
N VAL A 91 0.60 -1.62 2.33
CA VAL A 91 1.96 -1.81 1.84
C VAL A 91 2.27 -3.29 1.55
N PHE A 92 1.73 -4.22 2.37
CA PHE A 92 1.94 -5.66 2.14
C PHE A 92 0.96 -6.29 1.14
N VAL A 93 -0.19 -5.67 0.92
CA VAL A 93 -1.25 -6.21 0.03
C VAL A 93 -1.05 -5.77 -1.42
N LEU A 94 -0.49 -4.57 -1.64
CA LEU A 94 -0.21 -4.05 -2.98
C LEU A 94 1.28 -4.24 -3.29
N PRO A 95 1.62 -5.18 -4.20
CA PRO A 95 2.97 -5.26 -4.72
C PRO A 95 3.39 -3.97 -5.39
N VAL A 96 4.67 -3.66 -5.32
CA VAL A 96 5.28 -2.52 -6.02
C VAL A 96 4.93 -2.55 -7.51
N GLY A 97 4.59 -1.41 -8.10
CA GLY A 97 4.20 -1.29 -9.50
C GLY A 97 2.73 -1.63 -9.81
N ARG A 98 1.89 -1.90 -8.78
CA ARG A 98 0.48 -2.28 -9.00
C ARG A 98 -0.52 -1.15 -8.80
N ALA A 99 -0.15 -0.08 -8.14
CA ALA A 99 -1.03 1.08 -8.07
C ALA A 99 -1.03 1.82 -9.42
N PRO A 100 -2.16 2.43 -9.82
CA PRO A 100 -2.20 3.26 -11.03
C PRO A 100 -1.15 4.37 -10.95
N ASP A 101 -0.41 4.56 -12.04
CA ASP A 101 0.61 5.60 -12.19
C ASP A 101 1.77 5.58 -11.17
N GLU A 102 1.86 4.51 -10.35
CA GLU A 102 2.89 4.35 -9.32
C GLU A 102 4.30 4.47 -9.89
N GLU A 103 4.57 3.86 -11.05
CA GLU A 103 5.85 3.93 -11.73
C GLU A 103 6.26 5.37 -12.05
N SER A 104 5.34 6.15 -12.61
CA SER A 104 5.60 7.56 -12.97
C SER A 104 5.87 8.41 -11.74
N HIS A 105 5.13 8.17 -10.66
CA HIS A 105 5.35 8.85 -9.40
C HIS A 105 6.66 8.42 -8.73
N PHE A 106 7.01 7.13 -8.82
CA PHE A 106 8.29 6.63 -8.33
C PHE A 106 9.46 7.28 -9.08
N PHE A 107 9.44 7.29 -10.41
CA PHE A 107 10.49 7.91 -11.22
C PHE A 107 10.61 9.41 -10.91
N ARG A 108 9.50 10.12 -10.74
CA ARG A 108 9.54 11.52 -10.34
C ARG A 108 10.14 11.73 -8.95
N ALA A 109 9.80 10.89 -7.99
CA ALA A 109 10.38 10.95 -6.65
C ALA A 109 11.88 10.63 -6.66
N TYR A 110 12.29 9.67 -7.50
CA TYR A 110 13.69 9.28 -7.67
C TYR A 110 14.51 10.42 -8.28
N GLU A 111 14.03 11.03 -9.37
CA GLU A 111 14.58 12.23 -10.02
C GLU A 111 14.76 13.37 -9.00
N LEU A 112 13.73 13.67 -8.20
CA LEU A 112 13.80 14.69 -7.15
C LEU A 112 14.81 14.33 -6.04
N SER A 113 14.95 13.05 -5.73
CA SER A 113 15.92 12.56 -4.71
C SER A 113 17.37 12.77 -5.17
N ASN A 114 17.61 12.82 -6.47
CA ASN A 114 18.90 13.14 -7.09
C ASN A 114 19.15 14.64 -7.27
N GLY A 115 18.17 15.49 -6.87
CA GLY A 115 18.26 16.94 -6.94
C GLY A 115 17.77 17.54 -8.26
N HIS A 116 17.23 16.73 -9.16
CA HIS A 116 16.66 17.20 -10.43
C HIS A 116 15.27 17.79 -10.20
N LEU A 117 15.21 19.09 -9.87
CA LEU A 117 13.93 19.76 -9.59
C LEU A 117 13.05 19.93 -10.83
N VAL A 118 13.68 20.02 -11.99
CA VAL A 118 13.03 20.16 -13.30
C VAL A 118 13.49 19.01 -14.17
N SER A 119 12.53 18.31 -14.78
CA SER A 119 12.83 17.23 -15.71
C SER A 119 13.41 17.77 -17.02
N ASP A 120 14.32 17.03 -17.62
CA ASP A 120 14.89 17.31 -18.91
C ASP A 120 13.93 16.94 -20.04
N VAL A 121 14.12 17.56 -21.21
CA VAL A 121 13.34 17.26 -22.42
C VAL A 121 14.31 16.82 -23.50
N THR A 122 14.13 15.61 -24.04
CA THR A 122 14.91 15.13 -25.17
C THR A 122 14.53 15.85 -26.47
N ALA A 123 15.36 15.72 -27.50
CA ALA A 123 15.08 16.26 -28.83
C ALA A 123 13.79 15.69 -29.46
N GLU A 124 13.38 14.49 -29.04
CA GLU A 124 12.15 13.81 -29.48
C GLU A 124 10.92 14.19 -28.64
N GLY A 125 11.08 15.06 -27.63
CA GLY A 125 10.02 15.56 -26.78
C GLY A 125 9.69 14.66 -25.58
N SER A 126 10.49 13.62 -25.29
CA SER A 126 10.35 12.82 -24.07
C SER A 126 10.81 13.62 -22.85
N ILE A 127 10.07 13.51 -21.74
CA ILE A 127 10.33 14.27 -20.51
C ILE A 127 10.73 13.31 -19.39
N GLY A 128 11.86 13.59 -18.73
CA GLY A 128 12.43 12.72 -17.69
C GLY A 128 13.81 13.21 -17.27
N SER A 129 14.66 12.30 -16.80
CA SER A 129 16.04 12.58 -16.39
C SER A 129 16.96 11.38 -16.64
N LEU A 130 18.27 11.62 -16.61
CA LEU A 130 19.27 10.54 -16.59
C LEU A 130 19.33 9.97 -15.19
N GLU A 131 18.96 8.71 -15.06
CA GLU A 131 18.90 7.98 -13.80
C GLU A 131 19.52 6.57 -13.95
N SER A 132 19.78 5.88 -12.84
CA SER A 132 20.19 4.49 -12.92
C SER A 132 19.22 3.65 -13.75
N SER A 133 19.74 2.90 -14.73
CA SER A 133 18.91 2.04 -15.60
C SER A 133 18.16 0.97 -14.82
N ASP A 134 18.67 0.56 -13.67
CA ASP A 134 18.05 -0.47 -12.81
C ASP A 134 16.67 -0.07 -12.30
N ILE A 135 16.36 1.23 -12.20
CA ILE A 135 15.04 1.67 -11.73
C ILE A 135 13.92 1.38 -12.72
N GLU A 136 14.24 1.18 -14.01
CA GLU A 136 13.23 0.85 -15.03
C GLU A 136 12.55 -0.49 -14.78
N ILE A 137 13.15 -1.37 -13.96
CA ILE A 137 12.54 -2.63 -13.52
C ILE A 137 11.16 -2.43 -12.90
N ILE A 138 10.88 -1.27 -12.30
CA ILE A 138 9.56 -0.93 -11.73
C ILE A 138 8.49 -0.91 -12.83
N ARG A 139 8.84 -0.51 -14.07
CA ARG A 139 7.95 -0.57 -15.23
C ARG A 139 7.65 -2.01 -15.63
N GLU A 140 8.68 -2.85 -15.63
CA GLU A 140 8.52 -4.28 -15.91
C GLU A 140 7.62 -4.98 -14.89
N PHE A 141 7.68 -4.59 -13.61
CA PHE A 141 6.80 -5.13 -12.57
C PHE A 141 5.33 -4.88 -12.87
N LYS A 142 4.99 -3.72 -13.44
CA LYS A 142 3.64 -3.40 -13.87
C LYS A 142 3.23 -4.21 -15.10
N GLU A 143 4.06 -4.24 -16.13
CA GLU A 143 3.76 -4.89 -17.42
C GLU A 143 3.61 -6.40 -17.26
N ASN A 144 4.51 -7.04 -16.51
CA ASN A 144 4.58 -8.49 -16.34
C ASN A 144 3.70 -9.02 -15.20
N ASN A 145 2.94 -8.16 -14.52
CA ASN A 145 2.11 -8.57 -13.40
C ASN A 145 2.87 -9.38 -12.32
N VAL A 146 4.06 -8.93 -11.98
CA VAL A 146 4.98 -9.60 -11.05
C VAL A 146 4.31 -9.93 -9.72
N THR A 147 4.49 -11.16 -9.26
CA THR A 147 3.99 -11.66 -7.98
C THR A 147 4.96 -11.34 -6.84
N TYR A 148 4.51 -11.44 -5.58
CA TYR A 148 5.41 -11.24 -4.43
C TYR A 148 6.60 -12.21 -4.41
N SER A 149 6.42 -13.45 -4.85
CA SER A 149 7.51 -14.43 -4.92
C SER A 149 8.58 -14.04 -5.95
N GLU A 150 8.17 -13.47 -7.07
CA GLU A 150 9.08 -12.94 -8.08
C GLU A 150 9.76 -11.66 -7.59
N LEU A 151 9.03 -10.75 -6.92
CA LEU A 151 9.58 -9.56 -6.29
C LEU A 151 10.71 -9.89 -5.31
N LEU A 152 10.57 -10.95 -4.51
CA LEU A 152 11.63 -11.40 -3.61
C LEU A 152 12.92 -11.80 -4.35
N GLY A 153 12.83 -12.19 -5.61
CA GLY A 153 14.00 -12.42 -6.47
C GLY A 153 14.84 -11.16 -6.70
N TYR A 154 14.24 -9.98 -6.59
CA TYR A 154 14.91 -8.68 -6.73
C TYR A 154 15.37 -8.08 -5.38
N SER A 155 15.32 -8.86 -4.30
CA SER A 155 15.75 -8.41 -2.95
C SER A 155 17.23 -8.00 -2.87
N ASN A 156 18.03 -8.31 -3.88
CA ASN A 156 19.45 -7.93 -3.97
C ASN A 156 19.71 -6.92 -5.09
N LEU A 157 18.68 -6.30 -5.65
CA LEU A 157 18.82 -5.27 -6.67
C LEU A 157 19.11 -3.92 -6.00
N TYR A 158 20.32 -3.42 -6.23
CA TYR A 158 20.77 -2.10 -5.79
C TYR A 158 21.03 -1.26 -7.03
N PRO A 159 20.51 -0.03 -7.11
CA PRO A 159 20.73 0.84 -8.26
C PRO A 159 22.22 1.08 -8.50
N ASN A 160 22.66 0.88 -9.73
CA ASN A 160 24.02 1.18 -10.17
C ASN A 160 24.04 2.59 -10.76
N GLU A 161 24.65 3.54 -10.06
CA GLU A 161 24.73 4.95 -10.48
C GLU A 161 25.67 5.16 -11.69
N GLU A 162 26.52 4.15 -12.03
CA GLU A 162 27.40 4.23 -13.21
C GLU A 162 26.67 3.85 -14.50
N ASP A 163 25.62 3.05 -14.41
CA ASP A 163 24.80 2.64 -15.55
C ASP A 163 23.52 3.48 -15.60
N GLN A 164 23.51 4.51 -16.46
CA GLN A 164 22.42 5.47 -16.56
C GLN A 164 21.66 5.35 -17.87
N SER A 165 20.35 5.45 -17.80
CA SER A 165 19.45 5.60 -18.93
C SER A 165 18.56 6.84 -18.76
N PHE A 166 17.98 7.32 -19.87
CA PHE A 166 17.00 8.39 -19.80
C PHE A 166 15.64 7.83 -19.40
N VAL A 167 15.29 7.98 -18.12
CA VAL A 167 14.04 7.49 -17.55
C VAL A 167 12.94 8.51 -17.72
N THR A 168 11.91 8.17 -18.49
CA THR A 168 10.77 9.05 -18.74
C THR A 168 9.74 8.96 -17.63
N THR A 169 9.12 10.11 -17.29
CA THR A 169 8.00 10.15 -16.33
C THR A 169 6.88 11.06 -16.85
N SER A 170 5.63 10.59 -16.73
CA SER A 170 4.45 11.43 -16.98
C SER A 170 4.10 12.33 -15.79
N ALA A 171 4.71 12.09 -14.64
CA ALA A 171 4.46 12.83 -13.41
C ALA A 171 5.30 14.12 -13.26
N TYR A 172 6.02 14.53 -14.30
CA TYR A 172 6.86 15.74 -14.32
C TYR A 172 6.06 17.03 -14.02
N SER A 173 4.78 17.07 -14.39
CA SER A 173 3.91 18.24 -14.22
C SER A 173 3.31 18.35 -12.81
N TYR A 174 3.46 17.33 -11.97
CA TYR A 174 2.93 17.36 -10.61
C TYR A 174 3.77 18.27 -9.70
N ASN A 175 3.09 18.85 -8.71
CA ASN A 175 3.74 19.72 -7.75
C ASN A 175 4.81 18.96 -6.94
N ILE A 176 6.04 19.47 -6.95
CA ILE A 176 7.18 18.88 -6.23
C ILE A 176 6.93 18.72 -4.73
N PHE A 177 6.10 19.58 -4.13
CA PHE A 177 5.72 19.49 -2.71
C PHE A 177 4.82 18.29 -2.38
N SER A 178 4.39 17.53 -3.38
CA SER A 178 3.67 16.27 -3.16
C SER A 178 4.59 15.08 -2.88
N TYR A 179 5.89 15.20 -3.14
CA TYR A 179 6.86 14.10 -3.08
C TYR A 179 7.80 14.03 -1.87
N PRO A 180 7.87 14.99 -0.92
CA PRO A 180 8.83 14.93 0.18
C PRO A 180 8.81 13.61 0.95
N PRO A 181 7.67 12.98 1.26
CA PRO A 181 7.67 11.69 1.96
C PRO A 181 8.39 10.58 1.16
N GLN A 182 8.17 10.51 -0.15
CA GLN A 182 8.77 9.52 -1.05
C GLN A 182 10.28 9.77 -1.20
N VAL A 183 10.68 11.02 -1.39
CA VAL A 183 12.09 11.43 -1.47
C VAL A 183 12.84 11.05 -0.18
N VAL A 184 12.24 11.33 0.99
CA VAL A 184 12.83 10.92 2.29
C VAL A 184 12.91 9.40 2.39
N GLY A 185 11.91 8.67 1.88
CA GLY A 185 11.94 7.21 1.80
C GLY A 185 13.15 6.72 0.98
N ILE A 186 13.34 7.24 -0.22
CA ILE A 186 14.46 6.88 -1.11
C ILE A 186 15.81 7.21 -0.44
N TRP A 187 15.99 8.39 0.14
CA TRP A 187 17.21 8.74 0.87
C TRP A 187 17.47 7.82 2.05
N THR A 188 16.42 7.46 2.79
CA THR A 188 16.53 6.52 3.91
C THR A 188 16.97 5.15 3.42
N GLY A 189 16.37 4.65 2.34
CA GLY A 189 16.72 3.39 1.73
C GLY A 189 18.17 3.36 1.27
N ARG A 190 18.64 4.39 0.57
CA ARG A 190 20.04 4.54 0.15
C ARG A 190 20.99 4.58 1.36
N THR A 191 20.66 5.35 2.39
CA THR A 191 21.49 5.48 3.60
C THR A 191 21.60 4.15 4.35
N LEU A 192 20.52 3.37 4.39
CA LEU A 192 20.48 2.06 5.03
C LEU A 192 20.92 0.92 4.12
N HIS A 193 21.36 1.21 2.89
CA HIS A 193 21.73 0.22 1.88
C HIS A 193 20.62 -0.83 1.66
N LEU A 194 19.37 -0.36 1.55
CA LEU A 194 18.24 -1.23 1.23
C LEU A 194 18.18 -1.48 -0.28
N PRO A 195 17.69 -2.65 -0.70
CA PRO A 195 17.44 -2.93 -2.11
C PRO A 195 16.34 -2.01 -2.67
N LEU A 196 16.34 -1.80 -3.99
CA LEU A 196 15.42 -0.89 -4.68
C LEU A 196 13.93 -1.14 -4.33
N ILE A 197 13.53 -2.39 -4.19
CA ILE A 197 12.15 -2.77 -3.86
C ILE A 197 11.72 -2.43 -2.43
N ALA A 198 12.67 -2.04 -1.56
CA ALA A 198 12.42 -1.68 -0.16
C ALA A 198 12.62 -0.18 0.10
N THR A 199 12.97 0.60 -0.92
CA THR A 199 13.09 2.06 -0.88
C THR A 199 11.83 2.73 -1.37
#